data_6dfaa74a62c86833c53267b441bafb4f
#
_entry.id   6dfaa74a62c86833c53267b441bafb4f
#
_cell.length_a   1.000
_cell.length_b   1.000
_cell.length_c   1.000
_cell.angle_alpha   90.00
_cell.angle_beta   90.00
_cell.angle_gamma   90.00
#
_symmetry.space_group_name_H-M   'P 1'
#
loop_
_entity.id
_entity.type
_entity.pdbx_description
1 polymer ?
#
loop_
_entity_poly.entity_id
_entity_poly.type
_entity_poly.pdbx_seq_one_letter_code
_entity_poly.pdbx_strand_id
1 'polypeptide(L)'
;MSWPNRITLLRLLLVPVFILLVLSAAESAAYRYAALGLAVALGVCDAADGILARRTGAVTRIGSILDPLADKALMISAIVLLSRKGILSADHPALHLPYWVSVTIVSRDLFILVGTGIIFLLVSVFQALPSAVGKAATVVQFIMIAAMLASPDLLRWFPSATWYGLYGIWGMTVLLGVISWLGYLRTGSKLLSAGGH
;
A
#
# COMPACT_ATOMS: atom_id res chain seq x y z
N MET A 1 24.89 -0.32 -10.92
CA MET A 1 23.56 -0.26 -10.27
C MET A 1 23.75 -0.57 -8.81
N SER A 2 23.33 0.32 -7.93
CA SER A 2 23.38 0.10 -6.47
C SER A 2 22.40 -1.02 -6.04
N TRP A 3 22.70 -1.72 -4.95
CA TRP A 3 21.86 -2.79 -4.42
C TRP A 3 20.38 -2.37 -4.23
N PRO A 4 20.06 -1.19 -3.67
CA PRO A 4 18.67 -0.73 -3.53
C PRO A 4 17.92 -0.69 -4.85
N ASN A 5 18.57 -0.22 -5.91
CA ASN A 5 17.93 -0.09 -7.23
C ASN A 5 17.56 -1.46 -7.86
N ARG A 6 18.29 -2.53 -7.52
CA ARG A 6 17.97 -3.90 -7.99
C ARG A 6 16.72 -4.44 -7.31
N ILE A 7 16.51 -4.12 -6.03
CA ILE A 7 15.37 -4.59 -5.24
C ILE A 7 14.10 -3.87 -5.68
N THR A 8 14.17 -2.57 -5.95
CA THR A 8 13.04 -1.80 -6.52
C THR A 8 12.63 -2.33 -7.89
N LEU A 9 13.59 -2.64 -8.77
CA LEU A 9 13.31 -3.26 -10.05
C LEU A 9 12.68 -4.65 -9.91
N LEU A 10 13.20 -5.48 -9.00
CA LEU A 10 12.63 -6.79 -8.72
C LEU A 10 11.18 -6.65 -8.23
N ARG A 11 10.91 -5.71 -7.33
CA ARG A 11 9.55 -5.43 -6.86
C ARG A 11 8.64 -5.05 -8.02
N LEU A 12 9.06 -4.15 -8.88
CA LEU A 12 8.28 -3.72 -10.05
C LEU A 12 7.99 -4.89 -11.01
N LEU A 13 8.97 -5.78 -11.22
CA LEU A 13 8.80 -7.01 -12.02
C LEU A 13 7.87 -8.03 -11.35
N LEU A 14 7.76 -8.03 -10.02
CA LEU A 14 6.89 -8.94 -9.27
C LEU A 14 5.45 -8.42 -9.13
N VAL A 15 5.18 -7.14 -9.40
CA VAL A 15 3.81 -6.60 -9.41
C VAL A 15 2.91 -7.34 -10.41
N PRO A 16 3.29 -7.56 -11.69
CA PRO A 16 2.49 -8.35 -12.62
C PRO A 16 2.23 -9.78 -12.14
N VAL A 17 3.24 -10.42 -11.52
CA VAL A 17 3.09 -11.77 -10.95
C VAL A 17 2.07 -11.76 -9.81
N PHE A 18 2.13 -10.78 -8.92
CA PHE A 18 1.13 -10.59 -7.87
C PHE A 18 -0.28 -10.40 -8.44
N ILE A 19 -0.42 -9.57 -9.48
CA ILE A 19 -1.70 -9.34 -10.16
C ILE A 19 -2.27 -10.67 -10.70
N LEU A 20 -1.46 -11.46 -11.39
CA LEU A 20 -1.88 -12.76 -11.93
C LEU A 20 -2.32 -13.72 -10.82
N LEU A 21 -1.57 -13.80 -9.71
CA LEU A 21 -1.93 -14.64 -8.57
C LEU A 21 -3.26 -14.22 -7.95
N VAL A 22 -3.52 -12.91 -7.81
CA VAL A 22 -4.80 -12.41 -7.28
C VAL A 22 -5.94 -12.64 -8.26
N LEU A 23 -5.72 -12.51 -9.57
CA LEU A 23 -6.74 -12.79 -10.59
C LEU A 23 -7.16 -14.27 -10.59
N SER A 24 -6.23 -15.19 -10.31
CA SER A 24 -6.51 -16.61 -10.19
C SER A 24 -6.91 -17.04 -8.78
N ALA A 25 -7.07 -16.10 -7.84
CA ALA A 25 -7.34 -16.41 -6.43
C ALA A 25 -8.66 -17.15 -6.19
N ALA A 26 -9.68 -16.93 -7.04
CA ALA A 26 -10.95 -17.65 -6.97
C ALA A 26 -10.84 -19.11 -7.40
N GLU A 27 -9.86 -19.45 -8.23
CA GLU A 27 -9.68 -20.81 -8.78
C GLU A 27 -9.10 -21.77 -7.72
N SER A 28 -8.16 -21.28 -6.89
CA SER A 28 -7.51 -22.11 -5.89
C SER A 28 -6.98 -21.31 -4.71
N ALA A 29 -7.09 -21.88 -3.51
CA ALA A 29 -6.47 -21.36 -2.29
C ALA A 29 -4.93 -21.21 -2.44
N ALA A 30 -4.28 -22.06 -3.25
CA ALA A 30 -2.84 -21.96 -3.49
C ALA A 30 -2.44 -20.63 -4.10
N TYR A 31 -3.22 -20.10 -5.06
CA TYR A 31 -2.95 -18.78 -5.66
C TYR A 31 -3.13 -17.65 -4.64
N ARG A 32 -4.14 -17.73 -3.74
CA ARG A 32 -4.33 -16.75 -2.68
C ARG A 32 -3.16 -16.73 -1.71
N TYR A 33 -2.71 -17.92 -1.26
CA TYR A 33 -1.56 -18.02 -0.35
C TYR A 33 -0.25 -17.63 -1.02
N ALA A 34 -0.09 -17.92 -2.30
CA ALA A 34 1.06 -17.44 -3.08
C ALA A 34 1.06 -15.92 -3.19
N ALA A 35 -0.09 -15.29 -3.47
CA ALA A 35 -0.24 -13.84 -3.48
C ALA A 35 0.05 -13.22 -2.11
N LEU A 36 -0.47 -13.83 -1.04
CA LEU A 36 -0.22 -13.39 0.34
C LEU A 36 1.27 -13.50 0.69
N GLY A 37 1.89 -14.66 0.40
CA GLY A 37 3.32 -14.88 0.65
C GLY A 37 4.20 -13.89 -0.12
N LEU A 38 3.86 -13.63 -1.39
CA LEU A 38 4.57 -12.65 -2.22
C LEU A 38 4.41 -11.22 -1.66
N ALA A 39 3.20 -10.82 -1.28
CA ALA A 39 2.95 -9.52 -0.67
C ALA A 39 3.76 -9.34 0.63
N VAL A 40 3.72 -10.34 1.53
CA VAL A 40 4.49 -10.31 2.78
C VAL A 40 5.99 -10.24 2.52
N ALA A 41 6.51 -11.07 1.61
CA ALA A 41 7.93 -11.07 1.25
C ALA A 41 8.38 -9.70 0.73
N LEU A 42 7.60 -9.10 -0.18
CA LEU A 42 7.90 -7.77 -0.72
C LEU A 42 7.84 -6.68 0.35
N GLY A 43 6.85 -6.72 1.26
CA GLY A 43 6.75 -5.78 2.36
C GLY A 43 7.91 -5.88 3.37
N VAL A 44 8.34 -7.11 3.70
CA VAL A 44 9.49 -7.34 4.58
C VAL A 44 10.78 -6.88 3.92
N CYS A 45 10.99 -7.18 2.65
CA CYS A 45 12.15 -6.70 1.89
C CYS A 45 12.21 -5.17 1.87
N ASP A 46 11.08 -4.49 1.64
CA ASP A 46 11.01 -3.02 1.66
C ASP A 46 11.40 -2.43 3.03
N ALA A 47 10.85 -3.00 4.09
CA ALA A 47 11.18 -2.56 5.46
C ALA A 47 12.68 -2.76 5.78
N ALA A 48 13.27 -3.89 5.36
CA ALA A 48 14.67 -4.19 5.56
C ALA A 48 15.59 -3.23 4.77
N ASP A 49 15.24 -2.97 3.50
CA ASP A 49 15.99 -2.06 2.63
C ASP A 49 15.93 -0.62 3.13
N GLY A 50 14.76 -0.18 3.58
CA GLY A 50 14.60 1.14 4.19
C GLY A 50 15.47 1.34 5.45
N ILE A 51 15.72 0.28 6.22
CA ILE A 51 16.64 0.32 7.38
C ILE A 51 18.09 0.35 6.90
N LEU A 52 18.45 -0.48 5.94
CA LEU A 52 19.81 -0.59 5.41
C LEU A 52 20.24 0.68 4.69
N ALA A 53 19.39 1.25 3.84
CA ALA A 53 19.67 2.49 3.11
C ALA A 53 19.94 3.67 4.05
N ARG A 54 19.20 3.77 5.17
CA ARG A 54 19.44 4.79 6.18
C ARG A 54 20.79 4.63 6.90
N ARG A 55 21.31 3.40 7.01
CA ARG A 55 22.61 3.12 7.64
C ARG A 55 23.80 3.34 6.70
N THR A 56 23.62 3.14 5.40
CA THR A 56 24.72 3.17 4.41
C THR A 56 24.82 4.49 3.64
N GLY A 57 23.84 5.38 3.74
CA GLY A 57 23.82 6.69 3.03
C GLY A 57 23.75 6.57 1.49
N ALA A 58 23.55 5.37 0.95
CA ALA A 58 23.58 5.07 -0.49
C ALA A 58 22.24 5.40 -1.17
N VAL A 59 21.78 6.65 -1.07
CA VAL A 59 20.53 7.08 -1.74
C VAL A 59 20.87 7.59 -3.14
N THR A 60 20.35 6.92 -4.17
CA THR A 60 20.47 7.41 -5.57
C THR A 60 19.25 8.26 -5.92
N ARG A 61 19.44 9.32 -6.73
CA ARG A 61 18.37 10.23 -7.16
C ARG A 61 17.23 9.51 -7.93
N ILE A 62 17.56 8.48 -8.67
CA ILE A 62 16.58 7.64 -9.40
C ILE A 62 15.85 6.70 -8.43
N GLY A 63 16.56 6.05 -7.51
CA GLY A 63 15.97 5.17 -6.51
C GLY A 63 14.95 5.90 -5.63
N SER A 64 15.23 7.13 -5.21
CA SER A 64 14.33 7.93 -4.36
C SER A 64 12.96 8.25 -5.00
N ILE A 65 12.84 8.14 -6.33
CA ILE A 65 11.57 8.32 -7.08
C ILE A 65 10.94 6.96 -7.39
N LEU A 66 11.74 5.97 -7.79
CA LEU A 66 11.25 4.64 -8.16
C LEU A 66 10.70 3.85 -6.96
N ASP A 67 11.33 3.98 -5.79
CA ASP A 67 10.93 3.24 -4.59
C ASP A 67 9.49 3.54 -4.15
N PRO A 68 9.07 4.81 -3.96
CA PRO A 68 7.69 5.14 -3.64
C PRO A 68 6.69 4.71 -4.73
N LEU A 69 7.11 4.73 -5.99
CA LEU A 69 6.27 4.35 -7.11
C LEU A 69 6.03 2.83 -7.13
N ALA A 70 7.07 2.03 -6.95
CA ALA A 70 6.97 0.57 -6.94
C ALA A 70 6.15 0.06 -5.75
N ASP A 71 6.36 0.64 -4.55
CA ASP A 71 5.57 0.32 -3.36
C ASP A 71 4.08 0.64 -3.56
N LYS A 72 3.77 1.82 -4.07
CA LYS A 72 2.40 2.22 -4.36
C LYS A 72 1.76 1.42 -5.50
N ALA A 73 2.50 1.01 -6.51
CA ALA A 73 2.00 0.17 -7.59
C ALA A 73 1.45 -1.16 -7.07
N LEU A 74 2.17 -1.85 -6.18
CA LEU A 74 1.71 -3.09 -5.56
C LEU A 74 0.43 -2.87 -4.74
N MET A 75 0.43 -1.87 -3.85
CA MET A 75 -0.70 -1.57 -2.97
C MET A 75 -1.95 -1.18 -3.75
N ILE A 76 -1.82 -0.28 -4.73
CA ILE A 76 -2.95 0.17 -5.56
C ILE A 76 -3.50 -1.01 -6.37
N SER A 77 -2.63 -1.83 -6.97
CA SER A 77 -3.06 -3.02 -7.71
C SER A 77 -3.84 -3.98 -6.82
N ALA A 78 -3.34 -4.24 -5.60
CA ALA A 78 -4.03 -5.09 -4.62
C ALA A 78 -5.43 -4.55 -4.29
N ILE A 79 -5.54 -3.26 -3.95
CA ILE A 79 -6.81 -2.62 -3.56
C ILE A 79 -7.82 -2.64 -4.71
N VAL A 80 -7.38 -2.31 -5.92
CA VAL A 80 -8.26 -2.32 -7.11
C VAL A 80 -8.76 -3.73 -7.42
N LEU A 81 -7.89 -4.72 -7.38
CA LEU A 81 -8.27 -6.12 -7.63
C LEU A 81 -9.21 -6.65 -6.55
N LEU A 82 -8.90 -6.42 -5.27
CA LEU A 82 -9.71 -6.87 -4.15
C LEU A 82 -11.08 -6.19 -4.09
N SER A 83 -11.29 -5.07 -4.80
CA SER A 83 -12.60 -4.43 -4.94
C SER A 83 -13.51 -5.16 -5.93
N ARG A 84 -12.97 -6.04 -6.78
CA ARG A 84 -13.76 -6.78 -7.76
C ARG A 84 -14.54 -7.90 -7.08
N LYS A 85 -15.84 -7.97 -7.35
CA LYS A 85 -16.70 -9.04 -6.84
C LYS A 85 -16.24 -10.40 -7.37
N GLY A 86 -16.25 -11.41 -6.49
CA GLY A 86 -15.87 -12.78 -6.83
C GLY A 86 -14.38 -13.01 -7.03
N ILE A 87 -13.52 -12.01 -6.83
CA ILE A 87 -12.06 -12.14 -7.04
C ILE A 87 -11.40 -13.12 -6.05
N LEU A 88 -11.92 -13.23 -4.84
CA LEU A 88 -11.34 -14.07 -3.79
C LEU A 88 -11.99 -15.45 -3.70
N SER A 89 -13.27 -15.55 -4.05
CA SER A 89 -14.05 -16.78 -4.00
C SER A 89 -15.28 -16.66 -4.88
N ALA A 90 -15.53 -17.64 -5.73
CA ALA A 90 -16.74 -17.75 -6.51
C ALA A 90 -17.97 -18.00 -5.62
N ASP A 91 -17.79 -18.77 -4.52
CA ASP A 91 -18.86 -19.12 -3.57
C ASP A 91 -19.31 -17.93 -2.71
N HIS A 92 -18.43 -16.95 -2.52
CA HIS A 92 -18.70 -15.76 -1.72
C HIS A 92 -18.44 -14.47 -2.52
N PRO A 93 -19.28 -14.13 -3.52
CA PRO A 93 -19.07 -12.94 -4.35
C PRO A 93 -19.22 -11.63 -3.59
N ALA A 94 -19.87 -11.64 -2.42
CA ALA A 94 -19.95 -10.50 -1.51
C ALA A 94 -18.63 -10.20 -0.78
N LEU A 95 -17.68 -11.15 -0.79
CA LEU A 95 -16.38 -11.01 -0.18
C LEU A 95 -15.46 -10.21 -1.11
N HIS A 96 -15.55 -8.92 -1.07
CA HIS A 96 -14.71 -7.98 -1.80
C HIS A 96 -14.52 -6.72 -0.98
N LEU A 97 -13.47 -5.97 -1.29
CA LEU A 97 -13.22 -4.68 -0.64
C LEU A 97 -14.26 -3.66 -1.11
N PRO A 98 -15.02 -3.00 -0.21
CA PRO A 98 -16.01 -2.01 -0.60
C PRO A 98 -15.40 -0.87 -1.42
N TYR A 99 -16.07 -0.42 -2.48
CA TYR A 99 -15.57 0.63 -3.37
C TYR A 99 -15.24 1.94 -2.65
N TRP A 100 -16.02 2.31 -1.62
CA TRP A 100 -15.76 3.53 -0.85
C TRP A 100 -14.44 3.45 -0.08
N VAL A 101 -14.07 2.27 0.44
CA VAL A 101 -12.75 2.02 1.07
C VAL A 101 -11.65 2.17 0.04
N SER A 102 -11.78 1.50 -1.09
CA SER A 102 -10.80 1.50 -2.18
C SER A 102 -10.55 2.90 -2.73
N VAL A 103 -11.62 3.64 -3.03
CA VAL A 103 -11.55 5.01 -3.54
C VAL A 103 -10.85 5.92 -2.53
N THR A 104 -11.21 5.83 -1.25
CA THR A 104 -10.60 6.66 -0.20
C THR A 104 -9.10 6.42 -0.08
N ILE A 105 -8.69 5.14 -0.08
CA ILE A 105 -7.27 4.78 0.09
C ILE A 105 -6.47 5.18 -1.15
N VAL A 106 -6.96 4.83 -2.35
CA VAL A 106 -6.25 5.14 -3.61
C VAL A 106 -6.16 6.65 -3.82
N SER A 107 -7.24 7.40 -3.58
CA SER A 107 -7.22 8.87 -3.68
C SER A 107 -6.20 9.47 -2.73
N ARG A 108 -6.19 9.04 -1.46
CA ARG A 108 -5.21 9.51 -0.47
C ARG A 108 -3.78 9.22 -0.93
N ASP A 109 -3.50 8.01 -1.41
CA ASP A 109 -2.17 7.61 -1.83
C ASP A 109 -1.70 8.40 -3.05
N LEU A 110 -2.59 8.64 -4.02
CA LEU A 110 -2.32 9.48 -5.19
C LEU A 110 -2.10 10.95 -4.80
N PHE A 111 -2.92 11.52 -3.91
CA PHE A 111 -2.73 12.89 -3.44
C PHE A 111 -1.39 13.10 -2.75
N ILE A 112 -0.97 12.15 -1.90
CA ILE A 112 0.34 12.23 -1.24
C ILE A 112 1.47 12.10 -2.27
N LEU A 113 1.35 11.18 -3.23
CA LEU A 113 2.36 10.97 -4.26
C LEU A 113 2.53 12.21 -5.15
N VAL A 114 1.42 12.72 -5.68
CA VAL A 114 1.40 13.91 -6.54
C VAL A 114 1.86 15.14 -5.76
N GLY A 115 1.34 15.36 -4.55
CA GLY A 115 1.71 16.49 -3.70
C GLY A 115 3.19 16.48 -3.34
N THR A 116 3.74 15.30 -2.99
CA THR A 116 5.18 15.16 -2.74
C THR A 116 6.00 15.46 -4.00
N GLY A 117 5.55 14.97 -5.16
CA GLY A 117 6.19 15.26 -6.46
C GLY A 117 6.19 16.75 -6.80
N ILE A 118 5.09 17.45 -6.61
CA ILE A 118 4.99 18.91 -6.85
C ILE A 118 5.93 19.65 -5.91
N ILE A 119 5.93 19.34 -4.61
CA ILE A 119 6.81 20.01 -3.65
C ILE A 119 8.28 19.76 -3.99
N PHE A 120 8.63 18.54 -4.41
CA PHE A 120 9.99 18.20 -4.83
C PHE A 120 10.44 19.00 -6.07
N LEU A 121 9.52 19.31 -6.99
CA LEU A 121 9.82 20.12 -8.17
C LEU A 121 9.97 21.62 -7.85
N LEU A 122 9.18 22.12 -6.88
CA LEU A 122 9.15 23.54 -6.52
C LEU A 122 10.23 23.92 -5.49
N VAL A 123 10.56 23.01 -4.57
CA VAL A 123 11.49 23.28 -3.46
C VAL A 123 12.65 22.29 -3.55
N SER A 124 13.80 22.75 -4.05
CA SER A 124 14.99 21.92 -4.33
C SER A 124 15.55 21.12 -3.13
N VAL A 125 15.08 21.39 -1.92
CA VAL A 125 15.49 20.72 -0.68
C VAL A 125 14.24 20.31 0.11
N PHE A 126 13.60 19.23 -0.30
CA PHE A 126 12.47 18.68 0.46
C PHE A 126 12.78 17.27 0.98
N GLN A 127 13.01 17.17 2.27
CA GLN A 127 12.88 15.91 2.99
C GLN A 127 11.42 15.77 3.44
N ALA A 128 10.61 15.03 2.67
CA ALA A 128 9.29 14.63 3.12
C ALA A 128 9.46 13.82 4.42
N LEU A 129 9.23 14.45 5.56
CA LEU A 129 9.25 13.76 6.85
C LEU A 129 7.98 12.88 6.92
N PRO A 130 8.14 11.55 6.82
CA PRO A 130 6.99 10.67 6.91
C PRO A 130 6.38 10.80 8.31
N SER A 131 5.12 11.22 8.40
CA SER A 131 4.42 11.29 9.69
C SER A 131 4.26 9.88 10.27
N ALA A 132 4.32 9.74 11.61
CA ALA A 132 4.09 8.46 12.29
C ALA A 132 2.73 7.87 11.91
N VAL A 133 1.70 8.71 11.78
CA VAL A 133 0.36 8.33 11.33
C VAL A 133 0.37 7.80 9.90
N GLY A 134 1.15 8.41 8.99
CA GLY A 134 1.29 7.92 7.61
C GLY A 134 1.90 6.53 7.54
N LYS A 135 2.90 6.24 8.37
CA LYS A 135 3.51 4.91 8.49
C LYS A 135 2.51 3.89 9.04
N ALA A 136 1.79 4.25 10.12
CA ALA A 136 0.75 3.40 10.69
C ALA A 136 -0.35 3.09 9.67
N ALA A 137 -0.82 4.08 8.91
CA ALA A 137 -1.82 3.90 7.86
C ALA A 137 -1.36 2.88 6.79
N THR A 138 -0.11 2.95 6.33
CA THR A 138 0.44 2.01 5.36
C THR A 138 0.53 0.59 5.93
N VAL A 139 0.95 0.43 7.19
CA VAL A 139 1.01 -0.87 7.85
C VAL A 139 -0.38 -1.49 7.98
N VAL A 140 -1.38 -0.71 8.44
CA VAL A 140 -2.77 -1.20 8.59
C VAL A 140 -3.38 -1.54 7.22
N GLN A 141 -3.08 -0.77 6.18
CA GLN A 141 -3.47 -1.06 4.80
C GLN A 141 -2.89 -2.40 4.32
N PHE A 142 -1.63 -2.67 4.64
CA PHE A 142 -0.98 -3.93 4.31
C PHE A 142 -1.63 -5.13 5.05
N ILE A 143 -1.91 -4.97 6.36
CA ILE A 143 -2.63 -5.97 7.15
C ILE A 143 -4.04 -6.20 6.58
N MET A 144 -4.72 -5.14 6.13
CA MET A 144 -6.03 -5.25 5.48
C MET A 144 -5.97 -6.10 4.21
N ILE A 145 -4.97 -5.89 3.34
CA ILE A 145 -4.78 -6.69 2.13
C ILE A 145 -4.55 -8.16 2.49
N ALA A 146 -3.69 -8.43 3.46
CA ALA A 146 -3.41 -9.77 3.95
C ALA A 146 -4.66 -10.45 4.53
N ALA A 147 -5.43 -9.73 5.36
CA ALA A 147 -6.69 -10.22 5.92
C ALA A 147 -7.73 -10.53 4.84
N MET A 148 -7.83 -9.70 3.79
CA MET A 148 -8.71 -9.97 2.65
C MET A 148 -8.32 -11.23 1.89
N LEU A 149 -7.03 -11.46 1.64
CA LEU A 149 -6.55 -12.67 0.96
C LEU A 149 -6.78 -13.93 1.80
N ALA A 150 -6.69 -13.84 3.13
CA ALA A 150 -6.95 -14.96 4.04
C ALA A 150 -8.44 -15.18 4.34
N SER A 151 -9.29 -14.18 4.09
CA SER A 151 -10.70 -14.17 4.54
C SER A 151 -11.57 -15.31 4.00
N PRO A 152 -11.41 -15.87 2.79
CA PRO A 152 -12.24 -17.00 2.35
C PRO A 152 -12.13 -18.23 3.26
N ASP A 153 -10.94 -18.50 3.78
CA ASP A 153 -10.73 -19.65 4.68
C ASP A 153 -11.20 -19.34 6.09
N LEU A 154 -11.01 -18.10 6.57
CA LEU A 154 -11.52 -17.66 7.86
C LEU A 154 -13.06 -17.67 7.92
N LEU A 155 -13.74 -17.36 6.82
CA LEU A 155 -15.19 -17.42 6.72
C LEU A 155 -15.74 -18.84 6.89
N ARG A 156 -15.00 -19.88 6.52
CA ARG A 156 -15.42 -21.27 6.71
C ARG A 156 -15.51 -21.65 8.19
N TRP A 157 -14.58 -21.13 9.01
CA TRP A 157 -14.47 -21.48 10.42
C TRP A 157 -15.17 -20.49 11.35
N PHE A 158 -15.11 -19.22 11.04
CA PHE A 158 -15.56 -18.12 11.89
C PHE A 158 -16.30 -17.03 11.10
N PRO A 159 -17.48 -17.31 10.49
CA PRO A 159 -18.12 -16.38 9.56
C PRO A 159 -18.41 -15.02 10.19
N SER A 160 -19.05 -14.97 11.35
CA SER A 160 -19.40 -13.69 11.99
C SER A 160 -18.17 -12.89 12.43
N ALA A 161 -17.19 -13.57 13.06
CA ALA A 161 -15.97 -12.91 13.52
C ALA A 161 -15.15 -12.35 12.35
N THR A 162 -15.11 -13.04 11.21
CA THR A 162 -14.43 -12.59 10.01
C THR A 162 -15.07 -11.32 9.46
N TRP A 163 -16.39 -11.23 9.35
CA TRP A 163 -17.07 -10.03 8.90
C TRP A 163 -16.84 -8.84 9.84
N TYR A 164 -16.98 -9.02 11.15
CA TYR A 164 -16.69 -7.94 12.10
C TYR A 164 -15.22 -7.51 12.05
N GLY A 165 -14.30 -8.44 11.90
CA GLY A 165 -12.87 -8.14 11.73
C GLY A 165 -12.58 -7.34 10.46
N LEU A 166 -13.21 -7.72 9.32
CA LEU A 166 -13.07 -7.00 8.06
C LEU A 166 -13.65 -5.58 8.15
N TYR A 167 -14.86 -5.40 8.70
CA TYR A 167 -15.41 -4.06 8.90
C TYR A 167 -14.54 -3.19 9.81
N GLY A 168 -14.01 -3.77 10.89
CA GLY A 168 -13.10 -3.09 11.80
C GLY A 168 -11.82 -2.62 11.11
N ILE A 169 -11.17 -3.50 10.35
CA ILE A 169 -9.92 -3.15 9.65
C ILE A 169 -10.14 -2.16 8.50
N TRP A 170 -11.26 -2.24 7.77
CA TRP A 170 -11.63 -1.25 6.74
C TRP A 170 -11.82 0.13 7.37
N GLY A 171 -12.59 0.22 8.46
CA GLY A 171 -12.82 1.47 9.19
C GLY A 171 -11.52 2.06 9.72
N MET A 172 -10.66 1.24 10.33
CA MET A 172 -9.36 1.68 10.84
C MET A 172 -8.45 2.19 9.71
N THR A 173 -8.40 1.48 8.59
CA THR A 173 -7.57 1.87 7.43
C THR A 173 -8.01 3.22 6.88
N VAL A 174 -9.31 3.43 6.72
CA VAL A 174 -9.86 4.70 6.22
C VAL A 174 -9.62 5.82 7.23
N LEU A 175 -9.89 5.59 8.51
CA LEU A 175 -9.68 6.59 9.57
C LEU A 175 -8.22 7.07 9.61
N LEU A 176 -7.27 6.15 9.69
CA LEU A 176 -5.84 6.49 9.67
C LEU A 176 -5.43 7.15 8.36
N GLY A 177 -6.01 6.72 7.24
CA GLY A 177 -5.79 7.32 5.94
C GLY A 177 -6.20 8.79 5.91
N VAL A 178 -7.40 9.11 6.37
CA VAL A 178 -7.93 10.48 6.41
C VAL A 178 -7.11 11.35 7.36
N ILE A 179 -6.79 10.87 8.57
CA ILE A 179 -5.96 11.61 9.53
C ILE A 179 -4.57 11.90 8.93
N SER A 180 -3.96 10.92 8.28
CA SER A 180 -2.68 11.09 7.60
C SER A 180 -2.74 12.14 6.48
N TRP A 181 -3.81 12.12 5.69
CA TRP A 181 -4.03 13.07 4.60
C TRP A 181 -4.21 14.50 5.11
N LEU A 182 -5.04 14.71 6.14
CA LEU A 182 -5.22 16.01 6.78
C LEU A 182 -3.91 16.54 7.38
N GLY A 183 -3.11 15.67 7.99
CA GLY A 183 -1.77 16.01 8.49
C GLY A 183 -0.84 16.48 7.38
N TYR A 184 -0.87 15.80 6.22
CA TYR A 184 -0.08 16.17 5.06
C TYR A 184 -0.49 17.52 4.48
N LEU A 185 -1.79 17.80 4.34
CA LEU A 185 -2.29 19.10 3.87
C LEU A 185 -1.85 20.26 4.78
N ARG A 186 -1.91 20.06 6.11
CA ARG A 186 -1.46 21.07 7.07
C ARG A 186 0.04 21.35 6.96
N THR A 187 0.85 20.34 6.76
CA THR A 187 2.31 20.49 6.63
C THR A 187 2.65 21.13 5.28
N GLY A 188 2.01 20.70 4.20
CA GLY A 188 2.22 21.27 2.86
C GLY A 188 1.85 22.75 2.78
N SER A 189 0.71 23.15 3.36
CA SER A 189 0.28 24.56 3.38
C SER A 189 1.25 25.45 4.14
N LYS A 190 1.81 24.98 5.27
CA LYS A 190 2.83 25.73 6.03
C LYS A 190 4.12 25.92 5.24
N LEU A 191 4.55 24.91 4.49
CA LEU A 191 5.78 25.02 3.66
C LEU A 191 5.61 25.99 2.51
N LEU A 192 4.45 25.98 1.84
CA LEU A 192 4.15 26.92 0.75
C LEU A 192 4.04 28.36 1.25
N SER A 193 3.48 28.58 2.45
CA SER A 193 3.42 29.92 3.06
C SER A 193 4.78 30.43 3.56
N ALA A 194 5.71 29.56 3.93
CA ALA A 194 7.05 29.93 4.38
C ALA A 194 8.06 30.15 3.23
N GLY A 195 7.82 29.57 2.05
CA GLY A 195 8.67 29.71 0.87
C GLY A 195 8.31 30.89 -0.04
N GLY A 196 7.30 31.69 0.31
CA GLY A 196 6.83 32.86 -0.45
C GLY A 196 7.48 34.20 -0.05
N HIS A 197 8.61 34.17 0.68
CA HIS A 197 9.41 35.36 1.02
C HIS A 197 10.82 35.27 0.48
#